data_e86dfa940dd5bda410f2800a682ebf9f
#
_entry.id   e86dfa940dd5bda410f2800a682ebf9f
#
_cell.length_a   1.000
_cell.length_b   1.000
_cell.length_c   1.000
_cell.angle_alpha   90.00
_cell.angle_beta   90.00
_cell.angle_gamma   90.00
#
_symmetry.space_group_name_H-M   'P 1'
#
loop_
_entity.id
_entity.type
_entity.pdbx_description
1 polymer ?
#
loop_
_entity_poly.entity_id
_entity_poly.type
_entity_poly.pdbx_seq_one_letter_code
_entity_poly.pdbx_strand_id
1 'polypeptide(L)'
;HWLAKRLGERVERVYPYRHLLDAGVVVAGSSDAPIESIDVVAAMSCAVDRLGFAPGQALTPSEALDIYTTGGARARRSEDRVGSLAPGLRADLVELEGDLDVAIEGLEVTATTCAGVDLYRRAG
;
A
#
# COMPACT_ATOMS: atom_id res chain seq x y z
N HIS A 1 -10.12 -20.60 5.39
CA HIS A 1 -8.82 -19.98 5.12
C HIS A 1 -7.71 -21.01 5.38
N TRP A 2 -6.85 -21.33 4.40
CA TRP A 2 -5.85 -22.40 4.52
C TRP A 2 -4.78 -22.12 5.58
N LEU A 3 -4.41 -20.84 5.80
CA LEU A 3 -3.48 -20.42 6.84
C LEU A 3 -3.99 -20.75 8.25
N ALA A 4 -5.26 -20.46 8.53
CA ALA A 4 -5.85 -20.76 9.84
C ALA A 4 -5.80 -22.25 10.15
N LYS A 5 -6.05 -23.11 9.14
CA LYS A 5 -5.97 -24.58 9.31
C LYS A 5 -4.55 -25.07 9.61
N ARG A 6 -3.51 -24.37 9.11
CA ARG A 6 -2.11 -24.79 9.29
C ARG A 6 -1.47 -24.21 10.55
N LEU A 7 -1.85 -22.99 10.93
CA LEU A 7 -1.20 -22.24 11.98
C LEU A 7 -1.94 -22.27 13.33
N GLY A 8 -3.25 -22.62 13.32
CA GLY A 8 -4.06 -22.58 14.52
C GLY A 8 -4.01 -21.19 15.18
N GLU A 9 -3.84 -21.12 16.48
CA GLU A 9 -3.79 -19.86 17.24
C GLU A 9 -2.67 -18.90 16.79
N ARG A 10 -1.62 -19.40 16.15
CA ARG A 10 -0.53 -18.55 15.63
C ARG A 10 -0.96 -17.67 14.45
N VAL A 11 -2.13 -17.90 13.90
CA VAL A 11 -2.69 -17.12 12.80
C VAL A 11 -2.78 -15.61 13.11
N GLU A 12 -3.01 -15.26 14.37
CA GLU A 12 -3.08 -13.86 14.83
C GLU A 12 -1.74 -13.12 14.72
N ARG A 13 -0.64 -13.85 14.53
CA ARG A 13 0.71 -13.29 14.35
C ARG A 13 1.16 -13.21 12.89
N VAL A 14 0.30 -13.57 11.96
CA VAL A 14 0.62 -13.56 10.53
C VAL A 14 0.34 -12.17 9.95
N TYR A 15 1.28 -11.67 9.15
CA TYR A 15 1.24 -10.32 8.60
C TYR A 15 1.01 -9.24 9.69
N PRO A 16 1.93 -9.12 10.66
CA PRO A 16 1.73 -8.31 11.87
C PRO A 16 1.97 -6.82 11.60
N TYR A 17 1.30 -6.23 10.61
CA TYR A 17 1.54 -4.88 10.13
C TYR A 17 1.38 -3.83 11.23
N ARG A 18 0.27 -3.92 12.01
CA ARG A 18 0.02 -3.01 13.12
C ARG A 18 1.14 -3.06 14.15
N HIS A 19 1.51 -4.27 14.59
CA HIS A 19 2.59 -4.42 15.57
C HIS A 19 3.94 -3.90 15.07
N LEU A 20 4.23 -4.05 13.78
CA LEU A 20 5.47 -3.52 13.20
C LEU A 20 5.48 -2.00 13.18
N LEU A 21 4.37 -1.38 12.75
CA LEU A 21 4.25 0.09 12.73
C LEU A 21 4.28 0.67 14.15
N ASP A 22 3.57 0.07 15.11
CA ASP A 22 3.56 0.50 16.51
C ASP A 22 4.95 0.38 17.18
N ALA A 23 5.75 -0.58 16.72
CA ALA A 23 7.16 -0.72 17.13
C ALA A 23 8.13 0.23 16.40
N GLY A 24 7.63 1.12 15.52
CA GLY A 24 8.44 2.06 14.76
C GLY A 24 9.24 1.42 13.61
N VAL A 25 8.90 0.20 13.22
CA VAL A 25 9.55 -0.48 12.08
C VAL A 25 9.07 0.13 10.76
N VAL A 26 9.99 0.45 9.87
CA VAL A 26 9.66 0.86 8.50
C VAL A 26 9.14 -0.34 7.73
N VAL A 27 7.88 -0.28 7.34
CA VAL A 27 7.22 -1.31 6.53
C VAL A 27 7.11 -0.81 5.09
N ALA A 28 7.43 -1.67 4.13
CA ALA A 28 7.23 -1.41 2.70
C ALA A 28 6.26 -2.45 2.12
N GLY A 29 5.25 -1.99 1.41
CA GLY A 29 4.31 -2.84 0.68
C GLY A 29 4.92 -3.38 -0.61
N SER A 30 4.50 -4.58 -1.02
CA SER A 30 4.85 -5.21 -2.28
C SER A 30 3.68 -6.00 -2.84
N SER A 31 3.58 -6.08 -4.18
CA SER A 31 2.54 -6.86 -4.85
C SER A 31 2.85 -8.36 -4.88
N ASP A 32 4.10 -8.76 -4.69
CA ASP A 32 4.55 -10.15 -4.90
C ASP A 32 4.29 -10.66 -6.33
N ALA A 33 4.17 -9.75 -7.31
CA ALA A 33 3.96 -10.14 -8.70
C ALA A 33 5.15 -10.96 -9.24
N PRO A 34 4.91 -11.99 -10.03
CA PRO A 34 3.65 -12.41 -10.66
C PRO A 34 2.85 -13.45 -9.85
N ILE A 35 3.20 -13.70 -8.58
CA ILE A 35 2.48 -14.66 -7.73
C ILE A 35 1.10 -14.12 -7.39
N GLU A 36 1.03 -12.83 -7.03
CA GLU A 36 -0.21 -12.09 -6.82
C GLU A 36 -0.40 -11.02 -7.91
N SER A 37 -1.56 -10.36 -7.91
CA SER A 37 -1.83 -9.25 -8.82
C SER A 37 -0.92 -8.06 -8.54
N ILE A 38 -0.54 -7.34 -9.60
CA ILE A 38 0.18 -6.06 -9.49
C ILE A 38 -0.72 -4.90 -9.02
N ASP A 39 -2.01 -5.15 -8.81
CA ASP A 39 -2.98 -4.14 -8.39
C ASP A 39 -2.69 -3.64 -6.97
N VAL A 40 -2.07 -2.46 -6.89
CA VAL A 40 -1.68 -1.84 -5.62
C VAL A 40 -2.92 -1.35 -4.84
N VAL A 41 -3.97 -0.89 -5.52
CA VAL A 41 -5.21 -0.45 -4.85
C VAL A 41 -5.85 -1.63 -4.13
N ALA A 42 -5.99 -2.76 -4.81
CA ALA A 42 -6.50 -3.99 -4.19
C ALA A 42 -5.62 -4.47 -3.02
N ALA A 43 -4.30 -4.38 -3.17
CA ALA A 43 -3.37 -4.76 -2.10
C ALA A 43 -3.47 -3.85 -0.86
N MET A 44 -3.63 -2.54 -1.05
CA MET A 44 -3.89 -1.59 0.03
C MET A 44 -5.24 -1.88 0.71
N SER A 45 -6.29 -2.15 -0.08
CA SER A 45 -7.61 -2.53 0.45
C SER A 45 -7.52 -3.77 1.35
N CYS A 46 -6.78 -4.80 0.92
CA CYS A 46 -6.53 -5.98 1.74
C CYS A 46 -5.78 -5.68 3.03
N ALA A 47 -4.88 -4.70 3.05
CA ALA A 47 -4.17 -4.32 4.27
C ALA A 47 -5.08 -3.60 5.28
N VAL A 48 -6.11 -2.90 4.81
CA VAL A 48 -7.11 -2.19 5.64
C VAL A 48 -8.22 -3.14 6.08
N ASP A 49 -8.87 -3.84 5.16
CA ASP A 49 -10.03 -4.70 5.48
C ASP A 49 -9.61 -6.03 6.12
N ARG A 50 -8.45 -6.54 5.75
CA ARG A 50 -7.92 -7.84 6.22
C ARG A 50 -8.81 -9.04 5.86
N LEU A 51 -9.91 -8.84 5.16
CA LEU A 51 -10.87 -9.90 4.76
C LEU A 51 -11.27 -10.81 5.94
N GLY A 52 -11.42 -10.21 7.14
CA GLY A 52 -11.71 -10.94 8.39
C GLY A 52 -10.54 -11.73 8.98
N PHE A 53 -9.34 -11.60 8.40
CA PHE A 53 -8.14 -12.31 8.86
C PHE A 53 -7.28 -11.41 9.76
N ALA A 54 -7.03 -11.82 11.01
CA ALA A 54 -6.27 -11.06 12.01
C ALA A 54 -6.64 -9.55 12.03
N PRO A 55 -7.90 -9.19 12.36
CA PRO A 55 -8.39 -7.80 12.24
C PRO A 55 -7.60 -6.82 13.11
N GLY A 56 -6.99 -7.28 14.20
CA GLY A 56 -6.11 -6.46 15.03
C GLY A 56 -4.82 -6.00 14.35
N GLN A 57 -4.54 -6.49 13.14
CA GLN A 57 -3.39 -6.09 12.33
C GLN A 57 -3.79 -5.17 11.17
N ALA A 58 -5.03 -4.70 11.12
CA ALA A 58 -5.53 -3.79 10.11
C ALA A 58 -4.77 -2.45 10.15
N LEU A 59 -4.57 -1.88 8.98
CA LEU A 59 -4.02 -0.53 8.80
C LEU A 59 -5.15 0.46 8.55
N THR A 60 -4.89 1.73 8.83
CA THR A 60 -5.72 2.81 8.30
C THR A 60 -5.44 3.00 6.79
N PRO A 61 -6.35 3.62 6.02
CA PRO A 61 -6.09 3.94 4.62
C PRO A 61 -4.79 4.74 4.40
N SER A 62 -4.54 5.73 5.24
CA SER A 62 -3.31 6.53 5.18
C SER A 62 -2.05 5.68 5.41
N GLU A 63 -2.06 4.79 6.41
CA GLU A 63 -0.93 3.89 6.66
C GLU A 63 -0.73 2.88 5.52
N ALA A 64 -1.82 2.39 4.91
CA ALA A 64 -1.74 1.54 3.74
C ALA A 64 -1.11 2.30 2.55
N LEU A 65 -1.46 3.57 2.34
CA LEU A 65 -0.80 4.41 1.35
C LEU A 65 0.70 4.62 1.68
N ASP A 66 1.02 4.89 2.94
CA ASP A 66 2.40 5.14 3.37
C ASP A 66 3.33 3.94 3.11
N ILE A 67 2.90 2.72 3.37
CA ILE A 67 3.74 1.53 3.11
C ILE A 67 4.03 1.33 1.62
N TYR A 68 3.15 1.79 0.72
CA TYR A 68 3.33 1.71 -0.74
C TYR A 68 4.02 2.94 -1.35
N THR A 69 4.23 4.01 -0.58
CA THR A 69 4.88 5.26 -1.02
C THR A 69 6.16 5.53 -0.22
N THR A 70 6.04 6.22 0.90
CA THR A 70 7.17 6.61 1.77
C THR A 70 7.89 5.40 2.35
N GLY A 71 7.17 4.33 2.72
CA GLY A 71 7.74 3.08 3.19
C GLY A 71 8.63 2.42 2.14
N GLY A 72 8.14 2.33 0.89
CA GLY A 72 8.91 1.82 -0.24
C GLY A 72 10.15 2.64 -0.55
N ALA A 73 10.03 3.99 -0.50
CA ALA A 73 11.16 4.89 -0.72
C ALA A 73 12.26 4.71 0.34
N ARG A 74 11.87 4.63 1.63
CA ARG A 74 12.80 4.38 2.75
C ARG A 74 13.47 3.02 2.67
N ALA A 75 12.73 1.95 2.33
CA ALA A 75 13.29 0.62 2.16
C ALA A 75 14.38 0.59 1.08
N ARG A 76 14.26 1.43 0.03
CA ARG A 76 15.25 1.59 -1.05
C ARG A 76 16.32 2.65 -0.74
N ARG A 77 16.24 3.37 0.37
CA ARG A 77 17.09 4.53 0.69
C ARG A 77 17.02 5.60 -0.42
N SER A 78 15.84 5.96 -0.84
CA SER A 78 15.58 6.93 -1.93
C SER A 78 14.53 7.98 -1.55
N GLU A 79 14.26 8.12 -0.27
CA GLU A 79 13.28 9.08 0.30
C GLU A 79 13.66 10.55 0.05
N ASP A 80 14.92 10.81 -0.28
CA ASP A 80 15.41 12.12 -0.73
C ASP A 80 15.04 12.46 -2.18
N ARG A 81 14.49 11.50 -2.92
CA ARG A 81 14.15 11.65 -4.34
C ARG A 81 12.72 11.32 -4.69
N VAL A 82 12.09 10.39 -3.98
CA VAL A 82 10.74 9.88 -4.28
C VAL A 82 9.98 9.50 -3.00
N GLY A 83 8.69 9.18 -3.13
CA GLY A 83 7.86 8.61 -2.07
C GLY A 83 6.94 9.62 -1.40
N SER A 84 7.09 10.90 -1.67
CA SER A 84 6.17 11.95 -1.19
C SER A 84 6.01 13.07 -2.22
N LEU A 85 4.98 13.89 -2.03
CA LEU A 85 4.73 15.08 -2.85
C LEU A 85 5.35 16.29 -2.19
N ALA A 86 6.61 16.61 -2.55
CA ALA A 86 7.31 17.76 -2.04
C ALA A 86 8.17 18.42 -3.12
N PRO A 87 8.34 19.76 -3.08
CA PRO A 87 9.24 20.47 -4.00
C PRO A 87 10.66 19.89 -3.95
N GLY A 88 11.24 19.64 -5.14
CA GLY A 88 12.59 19.08 -5.27
C GLY A 88 12.62 17.56 -5.42
N LEU A 89 11.54 16.85 -5.13
CA LEU A 89 11.43 15.44 -5.41
C LEU A 89 11.02 15.18 -6.86
N ARG A 90 11.33 13.98 -7.35
CA ARG A 90 10.96 13.55 -8.69
C ARG A 90 9.43 13.45 -8.81
N ALA A 91 8.89 13.96 -9.89
CA ALA A 91 7.46 13.95 -10.17
C ALA A 91 7.01 12.54 -10.62
N ASP A 92 6.92 11.62 -9.64
CA ASP A 92 6.30 10.32 -9.76
C ASP A 92 4.95 10.40 -9.06
N LEU A 93 3.86 10.43 -9.83
CA LEU A 93 2.53 10.75 -9.36
C LEU A 93 1.53 9.70 -9.82
N VAL A 94 0.55 9.42 -8.98
CA VAL A 94 -0.66 8.69 -9.35
C VAL A 94 -1.86 9.56 -8.97
N GLU A 95 -2.75 9.79 -9.93
CA GLU A 95 -4.04 10.43 -9.68
C GLU A 95 -5.07 9.33 -9.45
N LEU A 96 -5.82 9.47 -8.36
CA LEU A 96 -6.89 8.54 -7.98
C LEU A 96 -8.22 9.28 -7.99
N GLU A 97 -9.25 8.64 -8.52
CA GLU A 97 -10.64 9.06 -8.35
C GLU A 97 -11.23 8.29 -7.16
N GLY A 98 -11.93 9.01 -6.27
CA GLY A 98 -12.50 8.51 -5.03
C GLY A 98 -11.94 9.23 -3.81
N ASP A 99 -12.36 8.80 -2.63
CA ASP A 99 -11.96 9.39 -1.35
C ASP A 99 -11.19 8.35 -0.53
N LEU A 100 -9.88 8.55 -0.43
CA LEU A 100 -8.98 7.66 0.31
C LEU A 100 -9.33 7.59 1.80
N ASP A 101 -9.82 8.68 2.38
CA ASP A 101 -10.15 8.73 3.82
C ASP A 101 -11.46 7.97 4.12
N VAL A 102 -12.28 7.73 3.11
CA VAL A 102 -13.53 6.98 3.23
C VAL A 102 -13.31 5.49 2.99
N ALA A 103 -12.73 5.12 1.86
CA ALA A 103 -12.44 3.73 1.53
C ALA A 103 -11.38 3.62 0.43
N ILE A 104 -10.53 2.62 0.53
CA ILE A 104 -9.60 2.27 -0.56
C ILE A 104 -10.34 1.48 -1.65
N GLU A 105 -11.31 0.66 -1.24
CA GLU A 105 -12.13 -0.08 -2.19
C GLU A 105 -12.89 0.88 -3.11
N GLY A 106 -12.74 0.67 -4.42
CA GLY A 106 -13.37 1.51 -5.44
C GLY A 106 -12.55 2.74 -5.85
N LEU A 107 -11.36 2.97 -5.31
CA LEU A 107 -10.43 3.94 -5.87
C LEU A 107 -10.00 3.50 -7.28
N GLU A 108 -10.07 4.42 -8.23
CA GLU A 108 -9.65 4.17 -9.61
C GLU A 108 -8.46 5.04 -9.99
N VAL A 109 -7.43 4.43 -10.61
CA VAL A 109 -6.30 5.17 -11.16
C VAL A 109 -6.75 5.91 -12.41
N THR A 110 -6.67 7.23 -12.39
CA THR A 110 -7.03 8.09 -13.53
C THR A 110 -5.81 8.56 -14.31
N ALA A 111 -4.65 8.70 -13.66
CA ALA A 111 -3.39 8.97 -14.35
C ALA A 111 -2.19 8.43 -13.58
N THR A 112 -1.13 8.16 -14.30
CA THR A 112 0.19 7.80 -13.76
C THR A 112 1.26 8.59 -14.49
N THR A 113 2.05 9.35 -13.73
CA THR A 113 3.17 10.15 -14.21
C THR A 113 4.47 9.62 -13.64
N CYS A 114 5.50 9.48 -14.43
CA CYS A 114 6.85 9.08 -13.98
C CYS A 114 7.88 10.09 -14.48
N ALA A 115 8.66 10.64 -13.56
CA ALA A 115 9.64 11.68 -13.83
C ALA A 115 9.06 12.88 -14.64
N GLY A 116 7.80 13.23 -14.34
CA GLY A 116 7.10 14.32 -15.03
C GLY A 116 6.51 13.96 -16.40
N VAL A 117 6.58 12.69 -16.83
CA VAL A 117 6.00 12.21 -18.09
C VAL A 117 4.78 11.34 -17.81
N ASP A 118 3.64 11.68 -18.41
CA ASP A 118 2.43 10.85 -18.30
C ASP A 118 2.64 9.52 -19.03
N LEU A 119 2.54 8.43 -18.29
CA LEU A 119 2.61 7.06 -18.82
C LEU A 119 1.21 6.48 -19.08
N TYR A 120 0.25 6.93 -18.31
CA TYR A 120 -1.14 6.52 -18.41
C TYR A 120 -2.06 7.70 -18.07
N ARG A 121 -3.14 7.83 -18.82
CA ARG A 121 -4.26 8.72 -18.51
C ARG A 121 -5.54 8.08 -19.04
N ARG A 122 -6.53 7.93 -18.15
CA ARG A 122 -7.84 7.40 -18.51
C ARG A 122 -8.49 8.36 -19.53
N ALA A 123 -9.00 7.81 -20.65
CA ALA A 123 -9.82 8.58 -21.58
C ALA A 123 -11.14 8.98 -20.89
N GLY A 124 -11.53 10.24 -21.08
CA GLY A 124 -12.80 10.77 -20.59
C GLY A 124 -14.00 10.25 -21.36
#